data_427c640222a4d1fff2e29a27359b40cd
#
_entry.id   427c640222a4d1fff2e29a27359b40cd
#
_cell.length_a   1.000
_cell.length_b   1.000
_cell.length_c   1.000
_cell.angle_alpha   90.00
_cell.angle_beta   90.00
_cell.angle_gamma   90.00
#
_symmetry.space_group_name_H-M   'P 1'
#
loop_
_entity.id
_entity.type
_entity.pdbx_description
1 polymer ?
#
loop_
_entity_poly.entity_id
_entity_poly.type
_entity_poly.pdbx_seq_one_letter_code
_entity_poly.pdbx_strand_id
1 'polypeptide(L)'
;MRTMMVSGPHAHTDDVPMSHILLRIVEGASVALYRHETTKPAELLPTRRDLFDYEGGYGWGYGGSGPQNLAHAIAGRIFLLDNLSDKELQQRARVILDKVINRPSLDADSDHDVPVDTIKQLFS
;
A
#
# COMPACT_ATOMS: atom_id res chain seq x y z
N MET A 1 -30.92 8.47 -10.72
CA MET A 1 -30.46 8.11 -10.28
C MET A 1 -30.24 7.85 -9.63
N ARG A 2 -30.47 8.17 -9.55
CA ARG A 2 -29.94 7.84 -8.87
C ARG A 2 -30.00 7.96 -8.14
N THR A 3 -30.55 8.16 -8.06
CA THR A 3 -30.11 8.05 -7.30
C THR A 3 -30.07 8.05 -6.62
N MET A 4 -30.39 8.36 -6.39
CA MET A 4 -29.83 8.13 -5.77
C MET A 4 -29.84 8.02 -5.17
N MET A 5 -30.27 8.24 -4.96
CA MET A 5 -29.78 7.92 -4.40
C MET A 5 -29.68 7.84 -3.80
N VAL A 6 -30.23 8.09 -3.65
CA VAL A 6 -29.70 7.83 -3.10
C VAL A 6 -29.55 7.80 -2.42
N SER A 7 -29.86 7.97 -2.19
CA SER A 7 -29.24 7.83 -1.64
C SER A 7 -28.82 7.85 -1.12
N GLY A 8 -29.10 8.13 -1.07
CA GLY A 8 -28.18 8.07 -0.78
C GLY A 8 -27.55 8.08 -0.48
N PRO A 9 -27.57 8.25 -0.21
CA PRO A 9 -26.56 8.24 -0.05
C PRO A 9 -25.95 7.98 0.04
N HIS A 10 -25.68 7.92 -0.10
CA HIS A 10 -24.78 7.57 -0.27
C HIS A 10 -24.19 7.40 -0.52
N ALA A 11 -24.43 7.72 -0.57
CA ALA A 11 -23.93 7.55 -1.00
C ALA A 11 -23.33 7.22 -1.27
N HIS A 12 -23.05 7.32 -1.69
CA HIS A 12 -22.38 7.04 -1.96
C HIS A 12 -21.26 6.92 -1.95
N THR A 13 -20.76 7.15 -1.86
CA THR A 13 -19.38 6.89 -1.47
C THR A 13 -18.83 5.62 -2.11
N ASP A 14 -19.62 4.67 -2.30
CA ASP A 14 -19.21 3.40 -2.93
C ASP A 14 -18.80 3.60 -4.38
N ASP A 15 -19.19 4.70 -4.96
CA ASP A 15 -18.84 5.03 -6.34
C ASP A 15 -17.51 5.76 -6.48
N VAL A 16 -16.89 6.14 -5.35
CA VAL A 16 -15.60 6.81 -5.36
C VAL A 16 -14.50 5.80 -5.61
N PRO A 17 -13.67 5.98 -6.67
CA PRO A 17 -12.55 5.08 -6.88
C PRO A 17 -11.61 5.09 -5.69
N MET A 18 -11.19 3.92 -5.25
CA MET A 18 -10.27 3.77 -4.12
C MET A 18 -9.08 2.92 -4.52
N SER A 19 -7.90 3.42 -4.21
CA SER A 19 -6.65 2.69 -4.43
C SER A 19 -6.31 1.87 -3.20
N HIS A 20 -5.78 0.69 -3.43
CA HIS A 20 -5.38 -0.23 -2.36
C HIS A 20 -4.02 -0.83 -2.62
N ILE A 21 -3.28 -1.08 -1.55
CA ILE A 21 -2.17 -2.02 -1.55
C ILE A 21 -2.75 -3.35 -1.10
N LEU A 22 -2.59 -4.38 -1.92
CA LEU A 22 -3.11 -5.71 -1.64
C LEU A 22 -1.95 -6.59 -1.22
N LEU A 23 -2.02 -7.10 0.00
CA LEU A 23 -1.01 -8.01 0.56
C LEU A 23 -1.61 -9.42 0.50
N ARG A 24 -0.90 -10.34 -0.14
CA ARG A 24 -1.42 -11.69 -0.38
C ARG A 24 -0.38 -12.73 -0.03
N ILE A 25 -0.84 -13.83 0.53
CA ILE A 25 -0.02 -15.02 0.73
C ILE A 25 -0.42 -16.00 -0.37
N VAL A 26 0.54 -16.31 -1.26
CA VAL A 26 0.32 -17.20 -2.40
C VAL A 26 1.33 -18.33 -2.31
N GLU A 27 0.84 -19.53 -2.05
CA GLU A 27 1.70 -20.72 -1.90
C GLU A 27 2.82 -20.47 -0.89
N GLY A 28 2.51 -19.80 0.21
CA GLY A 28 3.47 -19.46 1.26
C GLY A 28 4.35 -18.25 0.97
N ALA A 29 4.23 -17.64 -0.21
CA ALA A 29 5.01 -16.45 -0.56
C ALA A 29 4.23 -15.19 -0.29
N SER A 30 4.92 -14.17 0.25
CA SER A 30 4.33 -12.86 0.48
C SER A 30 4.41 -12.04 -0.79
N VAL A 31 3.25 -11.64 -1.32
CA VAL A 31 3.13 -10.90 -2.58
C VAL A 31 2.39 -9.60 -2.31
N ALA A 32 2.84 -8.51 -2.94
CA ALA A 32 2.18 -7.22 -2.82
C ALA A 32 1.77 -6.72 -4.20
N LEU A 33 0.54 -6.17 -4.27
CA LEU A 33 -0.04 -5.65 -5.50
C LEU A 33 -0.55 -4.25 -5.25
N TYR A 34 -0.67 -3.48 -6.30
CA TYR A 34 -1.30 -2.17 -6.29
C TYR A 34 -2.52 -2.21 -7.19
N ARG A 35 -3.66 -1.79 -6.66
CA ARG A 35 -4.88 -1.61 -7.44
C ARG A 35 -5.26 -0.14 -7.40
N HIS A 36 -5.29 0.49 -8.58
CA HIS A 36 -5.58 1.93 -8.66
C HIS A 36 -7.04 2.25 -8.31
N GLU A 37 -7.96 1.41 -8.76
CA GLU A 37 -9.39 1.55 -8.49
C GLU A 37 -9.98 0.17 -8.23
N THR A 38 -11.05 0.11 -7.41
CA THR A 38 -11.72 -1.15 -7.07
C THR A 38 -12.16 -1.96 -8.29
N THR A 39 -12.49 -1.29 -9.39
CA THR A 39 -12.99 -1.94 -10.60
C THR A 39 -11.87 -2.31 -11.58
N LYS A 40 -10.63 -1.97 -11.29
CA LYS A 40 -9.50 -2.23 -12.18
C LYS A 40 -8.72 -3.45 -11.71
N PRO A 41 -8.04 -4.15 -12.63
CA PRO A 41 -7.14 -5.23 -12.22
C PRO A 41 -5.98 -4.70 -11.38
N ALA A 42 -5.50 -5.52 -10.48
CA ALA A 42 -4.32 -5.20 -9.69
C ALA A 42 -3.06 -5.53 -10.51
N GLU A 43 -1.99 -4.80 -10.22
CA GLU A 43 -0.67 -5.04 -10.82
C GLU A 43 0.33 -5.35 -9.72
N LEU A 44 1.37 -6.08 -10.02
CA LEU A 44 2.43 -6.34 -9.06
C LEU A 44 3.07 -5.02 -8.64
N LEU A 45 3.30 -4.87 -7.34
CA LEU A 45 4.00 -3.70 -6.82
C LEU A 45 5.49 -3.89 -7.10
N PRO A 46 6.11 -3.03 -7.93
CA PRO A 46 7.53 -3.18 -8.24
C PRO A 46 8.41 -2.76 -7.07
N THR A 47 9.51 -3.48 -6.88
CA THR A 47 10.51 -3.08 -5.88
C THR A 47 11.21 -1.80 -6.31
N ARG A 48 11.72 -1.06 -5.33
CA ARG A 48 12.49 0.16 -5.56
C ARG A 48 13.89 -0.01 -4.97
N ARG A 49 14.72 -0.77 -5.68
CA ARG A 49 16.09 -1.05 -5.24
C ARG A 49 16.97 0.20 -5.17
N ASP A 50 16.59 1.23 -5.91
CA ASP A 50 17.24 2.55 -5.80
C ASP A 50 16.98 3.22 -4.43
N LEU A 51 15.88 2.87 -3.77
CA LEU A 51 15.54 3.39 -2.43
C LEU A 51 15.99 2.46 -1.31
N PHE A 52 15.86 1.17 -1.53
CA PHE A 52 16.25 0.14 -0.56
C PHE A 52 16.79 -1.07 -1.34
N ASP A 53 18.10 -1.23 -1.33
CA ASP A 53 18.78 -2.24 -2.14
C ASP A 53 18.71 -3.61 -1.49
N TYR A 54 17.66 -4.35 -1.82
CA TYR A 54 17.38 -5.66 -1.25
C TYR A 54 16.77 -6.55 -2.33
N GLU A 55 17.31 -7.75 -2.50
CA GLU A 55 16.84 -8.71 -3.52
C GLU A 55 15.83 -9.72 -3.00
N GLY A 56 15.57 -9.73 -1.70
CA GLY A 56 14.57 -10.61 -1.10
C GLY A 56 13.15 -10.13 -1.41
N GLY A 57 12.17 -10.87 -0.93
CA GLY A 57 10.78 -10.53 -1.15
C GLY A 57 10.25 -9.48 -0.20
N TYR A 58 8.93 -9.39 -0.16
CA TYR A 58 8.21 -8.52 0.75
C TYR A 58 7.81 -9.27 2.02
N GLY A 59 7.49 -8.51 3.05
CA GLY A 59 6.93 -9.05 4.29
C GLY A 59 6.16 -7.95 5.01
N TRP A 60 5.43 -8.35 6.03
CA TRP A 60 4.66 -7.42 6.87
C TRP A 60 4.38 -8.08 8.22
N GLY A 61 4.01 -7.25 9.22
CA GLY A 61 3.66 -7.74 10.54
C GLY A 61 4.85 -8.02 11.45
N TYR A 62 6.06 -7.71 11.02
CA TYR A 62 7.29 -7.90 11.79
C TYR A 62 8.35 -6.91 11.32
N GLY A 63 9.46 -6.83 12.03
CA GLY A 63 10.61 -6.02 11.60
C GLY A 63 11.55 -6.84 10.73
N GLY A 64 12.31 -6.19 9.86
CA GLY A 64 13.28 -6.84 9.01
C GLY A 64 13.32 -6.27 7.61
N SER A 65 14.12 -6.92 6.75
CA SER A 65 14.36 -6.43 5.39
C SER A 65 13.15 -6.58 4.47
N GLY A 66 12.37 -7.65 4.61
CA GLY A 66 11.15 -7.82 3.82
C GLY A 66 10.15 -6.69 4.00
N PRO A 67 9.79 -6.36 5.25
CA PRO A 67 8.93 -5.20 5.53
C PRO A 67 9.52 -3.87 5.08
N GLN A 68 10.83 -3.66 5.25
CA GLN A 68 11.48 -2.44 4.76
C GLN A 68 11.40 -2.34 3.24
N ASN A 69 11.63 -3.44 2.55
CA ASN A 69 11.51 -3.50 1.10
C ASN A 69 10.10 -3.11 0.65
N LEU A 70 9.09 -3.67 1.31
CA LEU A 70 7.69 -3.35 1.01
C LEU A 70 7.37 -1.88 1.25
N ALA A 71 7.80 -1.32 2.38
CA ALA A 71 7.53 0.09 2.71
C ALA A 71 8.11 1.04 1.67
N HIS A 72 9.33 0.76 1.20
CA HIS A 72 9.98 1.58 0.16
C HIS A 72 9.27 1.45 -1.19
N ALA A 73 8.84 0.24 -1.54
CA ALA A 73 8.07 0.02 -2.77
C ALA A 73 6.73 0.77 -2.73
N ILE A 74 6.04 0.74 -1.58
CA ILE A 74 4.79 1.46 -1.40
C ILE A 74 5.02 2.96 -1.56
N ALA A 75 6.02 3.52 -0.85
CA ALA A 75 6.30 4.96 -0.94
C ALA A 75 6.58 5.37 -2.38
N GLY A 76 7.41 4.61 -3.09
CA GLY A 76 7.75 4.91 -4.47
C GLY A 76 6.54 4.88 -5.40
N ARG A 77 5.57 4.00 -5.14
CA ARG A 77 4.39 3.87 -5.99
C ARG A 77 3.33 4.92 -5.69
N ILE A 78 2.97 5.11 -4.42
CA ILE A 78 1.84 5.99 -4.09
C ILE A 78 2.21 7.47 -4.20
N PHE A 79 3.49 7.82 -4.08
CA PHE A 79 3.97 9.20 -4.19
C PHE A 79 4.68 9.45 -5.52
N LEU A 80 4.43 8.60 -6.52
CA LEU A 80 5.12 8.67 -7.82
C LEU A 80 4.99 10.03 -8.49
N LEU A 81 3.83 10.68 -8.37
CA LEU A 81 3.56 11.94 -9.04
C LEU A 81 3.81 13.18 -8.16
N ASP A 82 4.34 12.98 -6.95
CA ASP A 82 4.50 14.08 -5.99
C ASP A 82 5.87 14.76 -6.09
N ASN A 83 6.69 14.33 -7.03
CA ASN A 83 7.99 14.93 -7.31
C ASN A 83 8.90 15.00 -6.07
N LEU A 84 8.93 13.94 -5.29
CA LEU A 84 9.77 13.85 -4.10
C LEU A 84 11.15 13.31 -4.45
N SER A 85 12.16 13.76 -3.71
CA SER A 85 13.51 13.20 -3.84
C SER A 85 13.56 11.78 -3.28
N ASP A 86 14.60 11.03 -3.63
CA ASP A 86 14.82 9.70 -3.06
C ASP A 86 14.88 9.75 -1.54
N LYS A 87 15.56 10.76 -1.00
CA LYS A 87 15.66 10.92 0.45
C LYS A 87 14.29 11.13 1.10
N GLU A 88 13.44 11.94 0.47
CA GLU A 88 12.08 12.16 0.96
C GLU A 88 11.24 10.90 0.89
N LEU A 89 11.36 10.14 -0.22
CA LEU A 89 10.67 8.86 -0.35
C LEU A 89 11.14 7.86 0.71
N GLN A 90 12.44 7.82 0.99
CA GLN A 90 12.97 6.96 2.05
C GLN A 90 12.46 7.37 3.43
N GLN A 91 12.32 8.65 3.70
CA GLN A 91 11.76 9.13 4.96
C GLN A 91 10.29 8.72 5.09
N ARG A 92 9.52 8.85 4.03
CA ARG A 92 8.12 8.41 4.02
C ARG A 92 8.01 6.90 4.18
N ALA A 93 8.90 6.15 3.55
CA ALA A 93 8.94 4.70 3.71
C ALA A 93 9.15 4.30 5.17
N ARG A 94 10.00 5.00 5.90
CA ARG A 94 10.22 4.69 7.32
C ARG A 94 8.97 4.93 8.16
N VAL A 95 8.22 5.98 7.85
CA VAL A 95 6.95 6.23 8.54
C VAL A 95 5.93 5.13 8.22
N ILE A 96 5.83 4.75 6.95
CA ILE A 96 4.93 3.67 6.50
C ILE A 96 5.32 2.36 7.19
N LEU A 97 6.59 2.05 7.24
CA LEU A 97 7.09 0.86 7.93
C LEU A 97 6.64 0.85 9.39
N ASP A 98 6.89 1.93 10.10
CA ASP A 98 6.63 2.03 11.52
C ASP A 98 5.13 2.06 11.85
N LYS A 99 4.33 2.76 11.06
CA LYS A 99 2.92 3.00 11.38
C LYS A 99 1.97 1.97 10.76
N VAL A 100 2.37 1.29 9.71
CA VAL A 100 1.48 0.38 8.96
C VAL A 100 2.08 -1.03 8.86
N ILE A 101 3.26 -1.15 8.27
CA ILE A 101 3.79 -2.46 7.82
C ILE A 101 4.32 -3.29 8.99
N ASN A 102 5.00 -2.66 9.93
CA ASN A 102 5.63 -3.33 11.07
C ASN A 102 4.71 -3.36 12.29
N ARG A 103 3.42 -3.65 12.07
CA ARG A 103 2.44 -3.66 13.17
C ARG A 103 1.89 -5.08 13.35
N PRO A 104 1.76 -5.55 14.60
CA PRO A 104 1.17 -6.88 14.85
C PRO A 104 -0.26 -7.03 14.31
N SER A 105 -0.99 -5.91 14.21
CA SER A 105 -2.34 -5.93 13.64
C SER A 105 -2.35 -6.32 12.16
N LEU A 106 -1.20 -6.21 11.47
CA LEU A 106 -1.03 -6.66 10.10
C LEU A 106 -0.38 -8.05 10.16
N ASP A 107 -1.19 -9.06 10.42
CA ASP A 107 -0.70 -10.43 10.60
C ASP A 107 0.15 -10.88 9.40
N ALA A 108 1.36 -11.37 9.71
CA ALA A 108 2.36 -11.73 8.70
C ALA A 108 1.92 -12.89 7.79
N ASP A 109 1.01 -13.73 8.26
CA ASP A 109 0.58 -14.93 7.54
C ASP A 109 -0.81 -14.80 6.92
N SER A 110 -1.34 -13.60 6.85
CA SER A 110 -2.69 -13.34 6.34
C SER A 110 -2.68 -12.32 5.21
N ASP A 111 -3.75 -12.35 4.40
CA ASP A 111 -4.00 -11.36 3.37
C ASP A 111 -4.55 -10.07 4.00
N HIS A 112 -4.20 -8.93 3.40
CA HIS A 112 -4.70 -7.64 3.84
C HIS A 112 -4.94 -6.72 2.66
N ASP A 113 -5.97 -5.88 2.76
CA ASP A 113 -6.22 -4.80 1.83
C ASP A 113 -5.99 -3.48 2.58
N VAL A 114 -4.97 -2.74 2.18
CA VAL A 114 -4.61 -1.50 2.86
C VAL A 114 -4.99 -0.32 1.96
N PRO A 115 -5.96 0.51 2.38
CA PRO A 115 -6.32 1.68 1.58
C PRO A 115 -5.15 2.64 1.45
N VAL A 116 -4.87 3.10 0.24
CA VAL A 116 -3.80 4.06 -0.01
C VAL A 116 -4.07 5.37 0.73
N ASP A 117 -5.34 5.79 0.81
CA ASP A 117 -5.71 7.00 1.53
C ASP A 117 -5.31 6.93 3.01
N THR A 118 -5.44 5.78 3.63
CA THR A 118 -5.01 5.58 5.02
C THR A 118 -3.52 5.86 5.17
N ILE A 119 -2.73 5.41 4.21
CA ILE A 119 -1.28 5.65 4.21
C ILE A 119 -0.99 7.12 3.97
N LYS A 120 -1.64 7.74 2.99
CA LYS A 120 -1.41 9.15 2.65
C LYS A 120 -1.78 10.10 3.79
N GLN A 121 -2.76 9.73 4.60
CA GLN A 121 -3.16 10.54 5.76
C GLN A 121 -2.06 10.68 6.79
N LEU A 122 -1.08 9.79 6.80
CA LEU A 122 0.07 9.89 7.70
C LEU A 122 0.91 11.15 7.41
N PHE A 123 0.75 11.72 6.22
CA PHE A 123 1.60 12.82 5.74
C PHE A 123 0.82 14.11 5.45
N SER A 124 -0.43 14.16 5.81
CA SER A 124 -1.27 15.34 5.62
C SER A 124 -1.35 16.23 6.86
#